data_cfe25bb1156e79a685cf9114c6a19344
#
_entry.id   cfe25bb1156e79a685cf9114c6a19344
#
_cell.length_a   1.000
_cell.length_b   1.000
_cell.length_c   1.000
_cell.angle_alpha   90.00
_cell.angle_beta   90.00
_cell.angle_gamma   90.00
#
_symmetry.space_group_name_H-M   'P 1'
#
loop_
_entity.id
_entity.type
_entity.pdbx_description
1 polymer ?
#
loop_
_entity_poly.entity_id
_entity_poly.type
_entity_poly.pdbx_seq_one_letter_code
_entity_poly.pdbx_strand_id
1 'polypeptide(L)'
;MLIDVKAEVFPLKKVFTISRGSRSFAEVVTVKITKDGFSGFGECVPYQRYNETVQSVINQINTVNDFSKLIEIDKHLPAGAARNALDCAFWDWQAKIKSTTVAQLTNINIAPVTTSFTLSLDTAERMAEEARNNSHLPVLKIKLGGGEEDLNRISLIRKAAPEAKIIIDANEGWSLEDYKKLIPHFVNAEIKMIEQPFASSKDDYLMNVERPIPICADESCHDSSDLEKCIGKYDVINIKLDKTGGLTEALKLKEKAKTKNFDIMVGCMV
;
A
#
# COMPACT_ATOMS: atom_id res chain seq x y z
N MET A 1 -9.04 15.59 -26.42
CA MET A 1 -8.34 15.29 -25.16
C MET A 1 -6.86 15.18 -25.44
N LEU A 2 -6.03 15.77 -24.59
CA LEU A 2 -4.57 15.60 -24.60
C LEU A 2 -4.17 14.87 -23.32
N ILE A 3 -3.30 13.88 -23.44
CA ILE A 3 -2.65 13.21 -22.30
C ILE A 3 -1.15 13.51 -22.42
N ASP A 4 -0.60 14.13 -21.39
CA ASP A 4 0.84 14.37 -21.21
C ASP A 4 1.35 13.43 -20.11
N VAL A 5 2.43 12.71 -20.41
CA VAL A 5 3.00 11.66 -19.53
C VAL A 5 4.46 11.96 -19.31
N LYS A 6 4.90 11.92 -18.05
CA LYS A 6 6.30 12.15 -17.68
C LYS A 6 6.78 11.13 -16.67
N ALA A 7 8.01 10.68 -16.83
CA ALA A 7 8.76 9.99 -15.79
C ALA A 7 9.50 11.03 -14.95
N GLU A 8 9.41 10.90 -13.63
CA GLU A 8 10.10 11.78 -12.68
C GLU A 8 10.80 10.94 -11.62
N VAL A 9 11.90 11.47 -11.07
CA VAL A 9 12.72 10.79 -10.07
C VAL A 9 12.88 11.71 -8.86
N PHE A 10 12.48 11.23 -7.69
CA PHE A 10 12.58 11.97 -6.44
C PHE A 10 13.57 11.27 -5.50
N PRO A 11 14.63 11.97 -5.03
CA PRO A 11 15.54 11.40 -4.03
C PRO A 11 14.80 11.23 -2.70
N LEU A 12 15.01 10.09 -2.04
CA LEU A 12 14.50 9.87 -0.69
C LEU A 12 15.42 10.56 0.33
N LYS A 13 14.84 11.10 1.40
CA LYS A 13 15.59 11.74 2.49
C LYS A 13 16.55 10.75 3.17
N LYS A 14 16.18 9.47 3.24
CA LYS A 14 16.99 8.35 3.75
C LYS A 14 16.79 7.15 2.83
N VAL A 15 17.76 6.25 2.81
CA VAL A 15 17.59 4.94 2.14
C VAL A 15 16.44 4.20 2.83
N PHE A 16 15.52 3.68 2.03
CA PHE A 16 14.39 2.90 2.50
C PHE A 16 14.61 1.42 2.18
N THR A 17 14.65 0.60 3.23
CA THR A 17 14.96 -0.83 3.14
C THR A 17 13.77 -1.67 3.64
N ILE A 18 13.44 -2.70 2.87
CA ILE A 18 12.48 -3.75 3.22
C ILE A 18 13.13 -5.12 3.05
N SER A 19 12.43 -6.21 3.36
CA SER A 19 12.94 -7.59 3.19
C SER A 19 13.45 -7.88 1.76
N ARG A 20 12.93 -7.22 0.74
CA ARG A 20 13.24 -7.43 -0.69
C ARG A 20 14.32 -6.51 -1.27
N GLY A 21 14.84 -5.55 -0.53
CA GLY A 21 15.89 -4.65 -1.00
C GLY A 21 15.78 -3.21 -0.51
N SER A 22 16.63 -2.35 -1.04
CA SER A 22 16.77 -0.95 -0.62
C SER A 22 16.61 0.00 -1.79
N ARG A 23 16.07 1.20 -1.52
CA ARG A 23 15.90 2.29 -2.49
C ARG A 23 16.40 3.60 -1.91
N SER A 24 17.04 4.42 -2.73
CA SER A 24 17.47 5.79 -2.39
C SER A 24 16.69 6.87 -3.15
N PHE A 25 15.83 6.47 -4.09
CA PHE A 25 14.96 7.34 -4.87
C PHE A 25 13.63 6.65 -5.19
N ALA A 26 12.62 7.44 -5.52
CA ALA A 26 11.34 6.99 -6.06
C ALA A 26 11.25 7.40 -7.53
N GLU A 27 10.98 6.43 -8.42
CA GLU A 27 10.63 6.69 -9.80
C GLU A 27 9.11 6.67 -9.91
N VAL A 28 8.54 7.75 -10.45
CA VAL A 28 7.10 7.90 -10.63
C VAL A 28 6.78 8.21 -12.09
N VAL A 29 5.55 7.94 -12.48
CA VAL A 29 4.99 8.39 -13.75
C VAL A 29 3.83 9.32 -13.43
N THR A 30 3.95 10.59 -13.86
CA THR A 30 2.90 11.59 -13.74
C THR A 30 2.10 11.69 -15.04
N VAL A 31 0.80 11.88 -14.89
CA VAL A 31 -0.15 12.05 -16.00
C VAL A 31 -0.90 13.35 -15.85
N LYS A 32 -0.98 14.12 -16.93
CA LYS A 32 -1.86 15.27 -17.06
C LYS A 32 -2.84 15.05 -18.20
N ILE A 33 -4.13 15.06 -17.89
CA ILE A 33 -5.20 15.02 -18.87
C ILE A 33 -5.71 16.44 -19.07
N THR A 34 -5.80 16.91 -20.32
CA THR A 34 -6.37 18.22 -20.64
C THR A 34 -7.53 18.05 -21.63
N LYS A 35 -8.70 18.55 -21.25
CA LYS A 35 -9.92 18.54 -22.07
C LYS A 35 -10.85 19.68 -21.64
N ASP A 36 -11.49 20.32 -22.61
CA ASP A 36 -12.49 21.39 -22.42
C ASP A 36 -12.00 22.55 -21.51
N GLY A 37 -10.71 22.92 -21.63
CA GLY A 37 -10.09 23.99 -20.86
C GLY A 37 -9.64 23.61 -19.43
N PHE A 38 -9.92 22.40 -18.96
CA PHE A 38 -9.54 21.91 -17.64
C PHE A 38 -8.45 20.84 -17.72
N SER A 39 -7.62 20.77 -16.66
CA SER A 39 -6.58 19.75 -16.54
C SER A 39 -6.73 18.96 -15.24
N GLY A 40 -6.69 17.64 -15.34
CA GLY A 40 -6.61 16.73 -14.23
C GLY A 40 -5.23 16.08 -14.13
N PHE A 41 -4.78 15.78 -12.92
CA PHE A 41 -3.46 15.22 -12.62
C PHE A 41 -3.58 13.89 -11.89
N GLY A 42 -2.69 12.97 -12.22
CA GLY A 42 -2.51 11.70 -11.53
C GLY A 42 -1.05 11.29 -11.52
N GLU A 43 -0.70 10.45 -10.57
CA GLU A 43 0.65 9.91 -10.40
C GLU A 43 0.56 8.43 -10.06
N CYS A 44 1.58 7.68 -10.43
CA CYS A 44 1.72 6.28 -10.05
C CYS A 44 3.19 5.90 -9.82
N VAL A 45 3.37 4.82 -9.06
CA VAL A 45 4.68 4.20 -8.80
C VAL A 45 4.74 2.86 -9.52
N PRO A 46 5.41 2.74 -10.68
CA PRO A 46 5.65 1.45 -11.31
C PRO A 46 6.39 0.50 -10.36
N TYR A 47 5.89 -0.71 -10.16
CA TYR A 47 6.45 -1.60 -9.16
C TYR A 47 6.90 -2.94 -9.77
N GLN A 48 8.22 -3.18 -9.73
CA GLN A 48 8.83 -4.35 -10.35
C GLN A 48 8.27 -5.69 -9.83
N ARG A 49 7.83 -5.75 -8.56
CA ARG A 49 7.17 -6.92 -7.97
C ARG A 49 5.88 -7.30 -8.72
N TYR A 50 5.25 -6.34 -9.40
CA TYR A 50 4.04 -6.51 -10.22
C TYR A 50 4.34 -6.50 -11.72
N ASN A 51 5.61 -6.74 -12.10
CA ASN A 51 6.09 -6.73 -13.49
C ASN A 51 5.91 -5.38 -14.18
N GLU A 52 5.97 -4.28 -13.44
CA GLU A 52 5.87 -2.94 -13.98
C GLU A 52 7.23 -2.25 -14.01
N THR A 53 7.48 -1.52 -15.09
CA THR A 53 8.60 -0.59 -15.27
C THR A 53 8.05 0.76 -15.70
N VAL A 54 8.82 1.84 -15.52
CA VAL A 54 8.45 3.18 -16.01
C VAL A 54 8.04 3.11 -17.49
N GLN A 55 8.83 2.41 -18.32
CA GLN A 55 8.54 2.30 -19.76
C GLN A 55 7.27 1.50 -20.06
N SER A 56 7.03 0.38 -19.36
CA SER A 56 5.82 -0.42 -19.56
C SER A 56 4.55 0.36 -19.17
N VAL A 57 4.61 1.13 -18.09
CA VAL A 57 3.51 1.99 -17.63
C VAL A 57 3.24 3.11 -18.63
N ILE A 58 4.27 3.82 -19.11
CA ILE A 58 4.12 4.84 -20.15
C ILE A 58 3.50 4.26 -21.42
N ASN A 59 3.97 3.07 -21.84
CA ASN A 59 3.42 2.41 -23.03
C ASN A 59 1.92 2.08 -22.85
N GLN A 60 1.52 1.57 -21.68
CA GLN A 60 0.10 1.31 -21.37
C GLN A 60 -0.73 2.61 -21.41
N ILE A 61 -0.26 3.68 -20.76
CA ILE A 61 -0.97 4.97 -20.77
C ILE A 61 -1.19 5.49 -22.19
N ASN A 62 -0.18 5.37 -23.07
CA ASN A 62 -0.25 5.82 -24.46
C ASN A 62 -1.25 5.03 -25.32
N THR A 63 -1.74 3.87 -24.88
CA THR A 63 -2.83 3.16 -25.58
C THR A 63 -4.19 3.83 -25.40
N VAL A 64 -4.34 4.68 -24.38
CA VAL A 64 -5.56 5.41 -24.07
C VAL A 64 -5.56 6.75 -24.80
N ASN A 65 -5.94 6.72 -26.08
CA ASN A 65 -5.82 7.84 -27.01
C ASN A 65 -7.12 8.61 -27.22
N ASP A 66 -8.22 8.18 -26.64
CA ASP A 66 -9.51 8.87 -26.72
C ASP A 66 -10.26 8.91 -25.38
N PHE A 67 -11.26 9.79 -25.29
CA PHE A 67 -11.98 10.03 -24.04
C PHE A 67 -12.92 8.87 -23.66
N SER A 68 -13.41 8.11 -24.63
CA SER A 68 -14.28 6.95 -24.35
C SER A 68 -13.53 5.85 -23.64
N LYS A 69 -12.27 5.59 -24.04
CA LYS A 69 -11.39 4.63 -23.35
C LYS A 69 -11.06 5.07 -21.93
N LEU A 70 -10.93 6.39 -21.70
CA LEU A 70 -10.67 6.90 -20.36
C LEU A 70 -11.88 6.71 -19.42
N ILE A 71 -13.10 6.90 -19.92
CA ILE A 71 -14.33 6.66 -19.14
C ILE A 71 -14.47 5.17 -18.76
N GLU A 72 -14.07 4.29 -19.66
CA GLU A 72 -14.15 2.83 -19.47
C GLU A 72 -12.76 2.21 -19.23
N ILE A 73 -11.91 2.91 -18.47
CA ILE A 73 -10.49 2.55 -18.32
C ILE A 73 -10.29 1.13 -17.78
N ASP A 74 -11.17 0.65 -16.94
CA ASP A 74 -11.16 -0.70 -16.39
C ASP A 74 -11.35 -1.81 -17.45
N LYS A 75 -11.96 -1.47 -18.60
CA LYS A 75 -12.10 -2.38 -19.75
C LYS A 75 -10.87 -2.38 -20.67
N HIS A 76 -10.02 -1.35 -20.57
CA HIS A 76 -8.89 -1.14 -21.47
C HIS A 76 -7.53 -1.40 -20.83
N LEU A 77 -7.40 -1.20 -19.52
CA LEU A 77 -6.17 -1.45 -18.79
C LEU A 77 -6.43 -2.37 -17.58
N PRO A 78 -5.50 -3.30 -17.30
CA PRO A 78 -5.54 -4.08 -16.07
C PRO A 78 -5.39 -3.18 -14.84
N ALA A 79 -5.72 -3.71 -13.65
CA ALA A 79 -5.33 -3.09 -12.38
C ALA A 79 -3.81 -2.90 -12.34
N GLY A 80 -3.34 -1.78 -11.79
CA GLY A 80 -1.92 -1.45 -11.75
C GLY A 80 -1.66 0.04 -11.92
N ALA A 81 -0.38 0.39 -11.98
CA ALA A 81 0.11 1.77 -11.95
C ALA A 81 -0.43 2.63 -13.11
N ALA A 82 -0.43 2.13 -14.34
CA ALA A 82 -0.90 2.89 -15.49
C ALA A 82 -2.38 3.31 -15.36
N ARG A 83 -3.24 2.36 -14.96
CA ARG A 83 -4.66 2.62 -14.73
C ARG A 83 -4.86 3.59 -13.57
N ASN A 84 -4.07 3.44 -12.47
CA ASN A 84 -4.12 4.35 -11.33
C ASN A 84 -3.88 5.81 -11.75
N ALA A 85 -2.79 6.08 -12.46
CA ALA A 85 -2.47 7.45 -12.87
C ALA A 85 -3.58 8.08 -13.74
N LEU A 86 -4.15 7.32 -14.68
CA LEU A 86 -5.22 7.79 -15.55
C LEU A 86 -6.55 7.97 -14.80
N ASP A 87 -6.94 7.02 -13.96
CA ASP A 87 -8.17 7.10 -13.17
C ASP A 87 -8.13 8.28 -12.19
N CYS A 88 -7.02 8.47 -11.48
CA CYS A 88 -6.85 9.60 -10.57
C CYS A 88 -6.87 10.95 -11.33
N ALA A 89 -6.20 11.04 -12.49
CA ALA A 89 -6.24 12.22 -13.34
C ALA A 89 -7.67 12.51 -13.86
N PHE A 90 -8.44 11.48 -14.16
CA PHE A 90 -9.82 11.62 -14.59
C PHE A 90 -10.74 12.12 -13.46
N TRP A 91 -10.59 11.60 -12.25
CA TRP A 91 -11.31 12.09 -11.07
C TRP A 91 -11.00 13.57 -10.78
N ASP A 92 -9.73 13.95 -10.83
CA ASP A 92 -9.30 15.34 -10.63
C ASP A 92 -9.86 16.26 -11.73
N TRP A 93 -9.84 15.84 -13.00
CA TRP A 93 -10.45 16.55 -14.12
C TRP A 93 -11.97 16.71 -13.92
N GLN A 94 -12.68 15.63 -13.53
CA GLN A 94 -14.13 15.68 -13.29
C GLN A 94 -14.49 16.66 -12.17
N ALA A 95 -13.72 16.66 -11.08
CA ALA A 95 -13.95 17.56 -9.97
C ALA A 95 -13.82 19.02 -10.41
N LYS A 96 -12.80 19.34 -11.19
CA LYS A 96 -12.53 20.71 -11.69
C LYS A 96 -13.58 21.19 -12.67
N ILE A 97 -13.97 20.38 -13.66
CA ILE A 97 -14.99 20.80 -14.65
C ILE A 97 -16.39 20.97 -14.01
N LYS A 98 -16.68 20.21 -12.95
CA LYS A 98 -17.94 20.34 -12.19
C LYS A 98 -17.84 21.35 -11.04
N SER A 99 -16.72 22.06 -10.88
CA SER A 99 -16.46 23.00 -9.77
C SER A 99 -16.77 22.41 -8.40
N THR A 100 -16.33 21.17 -8.16
CA THR A 100 -16.59 20.40 -6.94
C THR A 100 -15.30 19.69 -6.48
N THR A 101 -15.39 18.85 -5.45
CA THR A 101 -14.27 18.03 -4.97
C THR A 101 -14.50 16.54 -5.30
N VAL A 102 -13.42 15.77 -5.37
CA VAL A 102 -13.53 14.30 -5.52
C VAL A 102 -14.32 13.68 -4.37
N ALA A 103 -14.16 14.17 -3.15
CA ALA A 103 -14.92 13.70 -1.99
C ALA A 103 -16.43 13.89 -2.17
N GLN A 104 -16.87 15.03 -2.70
CA GLN A 104 -18.28 15.29 -3.01
C GLN A 104 -18.78 14.38 -4.15
N LEU A 105 -17.98 14.18 -5.19
CA LEU A 105 -18.34 13.29 -6.30
C LEU A 105 -18.50 11.83 -5.86
N THR A 106 -17.71 11.39 -4.88
CA THR A 106 -17.73 10.02 -4.34
C THR A 106 -18.60 9.87 -3.10
N ASN A 107 -19.21 10.96 -2.64
CA ASN A 107 -19.99 11.00 -1.40
C ASN A 107 -19.20 10.52 -0.16
N ILE A 108 -17.89 10.84 -0.13
CA ILE A 108 -17.03 10.52 1.01
C ILE A 108 -17.02 11.68 1.98
N ASN A 109 -17.34 11.39 3.25
CA ASN A 109 -17.10 12.33 4.33
C ASN A 109 -15.63 12.34 4.71
N ILE A 110 -14.95 13.48 4.51
CA ILE A 110 -13.55 13.67 4.88
C ILE A 110 -13.48 13.89 6.39
N ALA A 111 -12.74 13.00 7.07
CA ALA A 111 -12.42 13.11 8.49
C ALA A 111 -10.92 12.90 8.71
N PRO A 112 -10.34 13.47 9.77
CA PRO A 112 -8.97 13.18 10.15
C PRO A 112 -8.77 11.67 10.40
N VAL A 113 -7.67 11.13 9.88
CA VAL A 113 -7.27 9.74 10.11
C VAL A 113 -5.86 9.69 10.70
N THR A 114 -5.61 8.69 11.54
CA THR A 114 -4.26 8.46 12.07
C THR A 114 -3.41 7.77 11.02
N THR A 115 -2.30 8.40 10.63
CA THR A 115 -1.28 7.78 9.78
C THR A 115 -0.23 7.06 10.61
N SER A 116 0.44 6.06 10.02
CA SER A 116 1.60 5.40 10.62
C SER A 116 2.90 6.02 10.12
N PHE A 117 3.89 6.14 11.00
CA PHE A 117 5.26 6.46 10.61
C PHE A 117 6.04 5.16 10.41
N THR A 118 6.67 5.00 9.25
CA THR A 118 7.37 3.76 8.90
C THR A 118 8.84 3.82 9.27
N LEU A 119 9.29 2.85 10.08
CA LEU A 119 10.71 2.59 10.32
C LEU A 119 11.21 1.59 9.27
N SER A 120 12.23 2.00 8.52
CA SER A 120 12.93 1.16 7.56
C SER A 120 13.67 0.02 8.27
N LEU A 121 13.82 -1.12 7.58
CA LEU A 121 14.61 -2.24 8.09
C LEU A 121 16.09 -1.85 8.22
N ASP A 122 16.64 -2.03 9.43
CA ASP A 122 18.05 -1.74 9.75
C ASP A 122 18.48 -2.63 10.95
N THR A 123 19.61 -2.33 11.58
CA THR A 123 20.02 -2.98 12.84
C THR A 123 19.03 -2.63 13.95
N ALA A 124 18.91 -3.51 14.94
CA ALA A 124 17.97 -3.33 16.04
C ALA A 124 18.21 -2.01 16.81
N GLU A 125 19.47 -1.63 16.98
CA GLU A 125 19.88 -0.41 17.69
C GLU A 125 19.45 0.85 16.92
N ARG A 126 19.68 0.91 15.60
CA ARG A 126 19.27 2.04 14.76
C ARG A 126 17.76 2.17 14.68
N MET A 127 17.05 1.06 14.53
CA MET A 127 15.60 1.06 14.55
C MET A 127 15.04 1.51 15.90
N ALA A 128 15.65 1.10 17.01
CA ALA A 128 15.27 1.57 18.35
C ALA A 128 15.56 3.08 18.54
N GLU A 129 16.67 3.59 18.03
CA GLU A 129 16.95 5.02 18.03
C GLU A 129 15.92 5.81 17.23
N GLU A 130 15.59 5.35 16.03
CA GLU A 130 14.56 5.99 15.20
C GLU A 130 13.17 5.89 15.85
N ALA A 131 12.83 4.77 16.50
CA ALA A 131 11.60 4.63 17.28
C ALA A 131 11.54 5.63 18.45
N ARG A 132 12.64 5.82 19.17
CA ARG A 132 12.73 6.80 20.27
C ARG A 132 12.50 8.23 19.77
N ASN A 133 13.13 8.60 18.67
CA ASN A 133 12.99 9.92 18.07
C ASN A 133 11.56 10.21 17.59
N ASN A 134 10.79 9.17 17.30
CA ASN A 134 9.42 9.25 16.81
C ASN A 134 8.38 8.67 17.80
N SER A 135 8.76 8.44 19.06
CA SER A 135 7.90 7.83 20.09
C SER A 135 6.66 8.67 20.46
N HIS A 136 6.66 9.95 20.09
CA HIS A 136 5.53 10.86 20.23
C HIS A 136 4.42 10.62 19.20
N LEU A 137 4.70 9.85 18.15
CA LEU A 137 3.73 9.52 17.10
C LEU A 137 2.83 8.36 17.54
N PRO A 138 1.53 8.39 17.22
CA PRO A 138 0.56 7.42 17.74
C PRO A 138 0.74 6.00 17.17
N VAL A 139 1.28 5.88 15.95
CA VAL A 139 1.45 4.57 15.28
C VAL A 139 2.81 4.51 14.59
N LEU A 140 3.58 3.49 14.92
CA LEU A 140 4.82 3.14 14.23
C LEU A 140 4.61 1.86 13.39
N LYS A 141 4.96 1.92 12.12
CA LYS A 141 4.97 0.75 11.22
C LYS A 141 6.41 0.27 11.07
N ILE A 142 6.68 -0.98 11.42
CA ILE A 142 8.03 -1.54 11.50
C ILE A 142 8.24 -2.50 10.33
N LYS A 143 9.26 -2.26 9.52
CA LYS A 143 9.69 -3.20 8.48
C LYS A 143 10.56 -4.28 9.11
N LEU A 144 10.21 -5.55 8.87
CA LEU A 144 10.93 -6.71 9.36
C LEU A 144 11.38 -7.61 8.20
N GLY A 145 12.44 -8.41 8.44
CA GLY A 145 13.06 -9.23 7.41
C GLY A 145 12.95 -10.74 7.62
N GLY A 146 12.41 -11.17 8.75
CA GLY A 146 12.38 -12.58 9.18
C GLY A 146 13.59 -12.96 10.05
N GLY A 147 13.49 -14.16 10.66
CA GLY A 147 14.52 -14.72 11.51
C GLY A 147 14.56 -14.15 12.95
N GLU A 148 15.56 -14.62 13.70
CA GLU A 148 15.69 -14.29 15.14
C GLU A 148 15.99 -12.82 15.43
N GLU A 149 16.62 -12.13 14.47
CA GLU A 149 16.92 -10.70 14.58
C GLU A 149 15.68 -9.85 14.77
N ASP A 150 14.54 -10.28 14.25
CA ASP A 150 13.27 -9.55 14.40
C ASP A 150 12.79 -9.52 15.85
N LEU A 151 13.13 -10.54 16.67
CA LEU A 151 12.86 -10.53 18.10
C LEU A 151 13.63 -9.42 18.82
N ASN A 152 14.92 -9.27 18.49
CA ASN A 152 15.76 -8.22 19.05
C ASN A 152 15.27 -6.83 18.61
N ARG A 153 14.96 -6.66 17.31
CA ARG A 153 14.39 -5.41 16.77
C ARG A 153 13.15 -4.99 17.55
N ILE A 154 12.16 -5.85 17.64
CA ILE A 154 10.88 -5.54 18.33
C ILE A 154 11.08 -5.27 19.81
N SER A 155 11.94 -6.04 20.50
CA SER A 155 12.23 -5.83 21.91
C SER A 155 12.82 -4.45 22.17
N LEU A 156 13.81 -4.03 21.38
CA LEU A 156 14.44 -2.74 21.53
C LEU A 156 13.53 -1.58 21.10
N ILE A 157 12.74 -1.75 20.02
CA ILE A 157 11.77 -0.75 19.57
C ILE A 157 10.69 -0.53 20.63
N ARG A 158 10.11 -1.61 21.20
CA ARG A 158 9.08 -1.49 22.25
C ARG A 158 9.61 -0.77 23.48
N LYS A 159 10.85 -1.06 23.91
CA LYS A 159 11.51 -0.30 25.00
C LYS A 159 11.73 1.16 24.66
N ALA A 160 12.03 1.49 23.41
CA ALA A 160 12.28 2.86 22.96
C ALA A 160 10.99 3.67 22.77
N ALA A 161 9.87 3.03 22.44
CA ALA A 161 8.56 3.65 22.22
C ALA A 161 7.45 2.86 22.95
N PRO A 162 7.39 2.92 24.30
CA PRO A 162 6.50 2.06 25.09
C PRO A 162 5.02 2.32 24.85
N GLU A 163 4.62 3.55 24.54
CA GLU A 163 3.21 3.94 24.36
C GLU A 163 2.72 3.88 22.91
N ALA A 164 3.64 3.77 21.94
CA ALA A 164 3.27 3.76 20.55
C ALA A 164 2.51 2.46 20.18
N LYS A 165 1.46 2.59 19.36
CA LYS A 165 0.88 1.43 18.68
C LYS A 165 1.87 0.96 17.63
N ILE A 166 2.24 -0.32 17.68
CA ILE A 166 3.17 -0.90 16.71
C ILE A 166 2.41 -1.83 15.78
N ILE A 167 2.59 -1.62 14.48
CA ILE A 167 2.20 -2.53 13.42
C ILE A 167 3.45 -3.00 12.67
N ILE A 168 3.43 -4.22 12.18
CA ILE A 168 4.57 -4.84 11.48
C ILE A 168 4.22 -5.01 10.01
N ASP A 169 5.21 -4.85 9.15
CA ASP A 169 5.13 -5.23 7.75
C ASP A 169 6.33 -6.14 7.43
N ALA A 170 6.04 -7.41 7.19
CA ALA A 170 7.03 -8.43 6.88
C ALA A 170 7.37 -8.49 5.39
N ASN A 171 6.59 -7.83 4.53
CA ASN A 171 6.77 -7.80 3.08
C ASN A 171 7.06 -9.17 2.46
N GLU A 172 6.24 -10.18 2.80
CA GLU A 172 6.38 -11.56 2.31
C GLU A 172 7.66 -12.29 2.84
N GLY A 173 8.35 -11.73 3.83
CA GLY A 173 9.68 -12.17 4.23
C GLY A 173 9.74 -13.39 5.16
N TRP A 174 8.61 -13.87 5.71
CA TRP A 174 8.63 -14.93 6.73
C TRP A 174 8.35 -16.32 6.16
N SER A 175 9.04 -17.31 6.74
CA SER A 175 8.67 -18.71 6.64
C SER A 175 7.59 -19.06 7.67
N LEU A 176 6.96 -20.24 7.52
CA LEU A 176 6.02 -20.76 8.52
C LEU A 176 6.69 -20.96 9.89
N GLU A 177 7.97 -21.33 9.90
CA GLU A 177 8.77 -21.51 11.11
C GLU A 177 9.02 -20.15 11.79
N ASP A 178 9.41 -19.13 11.04
CA ASP A 178 9.55 -17.76 11.55
C ASP A 178 8.24 -17.30 12.20
N TYR A 179 7.11 -17.45 11.50
CA TYR A 179 5.80 -17.06 12.03
C TYR A 179 5.53 -17.70 13.39
N LYS A 180 5.64 -19.05 13.47
CA LYS A 180 5.38 -19.78 14.72
C LYS A 180 6.31 -19.36 15.86
N LYS A 181 7.56 -19.04 15.55
CA LYS A 181 8.56 -18.60 16.55
C LYS A 181 8.32 -17.17 17.01
N LEU A 182 7.97 -16.26 16.08
CA LEU A 182 7.85 -14.83 16.36
C LEU A 182 6.54 -14.46 17.07
N ILE A 183 5.41 -15.08 16.70
CA ILE A 183 4.07 -14.69 17.17
C ILE A 183 3.94 -14.63 18.70
N PRO A 184 4.38 -15.58 19.51
CA PRO A 184 4.26 -15.49 20.97
C PRO A 184 4.96 -14.25 21.56
N HIS A 185 6.11 -13.89 20.99
CA HIS A 185 6.87 -12.71 21.42
C HIS A 185 6.18 -11.42 21.00
N PHE A 186 5.55 -11.40 19.82
CA PHE A 186 4.84 -10.23 19.31
C PHE A 186 3.52 -9.96 20.05
N VAL A 187 2.85 -11.01 20.50
CA VAL A 187 1.72 -10.87 21.44
C VAL A 187 2.19 -10.20 22.75
N ASN A 188 3.29 -10.66 23.34
CA ASN A 188 3.87 -10.07 24.54
C ASN A 188 4.36 -8.62 24.32
N ALA A 189 4.81 -8.29 23.12
CA ALA A 189 5.19 -6.93 22.73
C ALA A 189 3.99 -6.05 22.34
N GLU A 190 2.77 -6.55 22.47
CA GLU A 190 1.52 -5.86 22.13
C GLU A 190 1.47 -5.34 20.68
N ILE A 191 1.94 -6.12 19.73
CA ILE A 191 1.82 -5.78 18.31
C ILE A 191 0.35 -5.78 17.93
N LYS A 192 -0.09 -4.75 17.20
CA LYS A 192 -1.51 -4.51 16.90
C LYS A 192 -1.95 -5.09 15.55
N MET A 193 -1.02 -5.31 14.61
CA MET A 193 -1.32 -5.87 13.30
C MET A 193 -0.01 -6.35 12.64
N ILE A 194 -0.10 -7.40 11.83
CA ILE A 194 0.99 -7.89 10.99
C ILE A 194 0.53 -7.86 9.53
N GLU A 195 1.28 -7.14 8.68
CA GLU A 195 1.01 -7.04 7.25
C GLU A 195 1.88 -8.04 6.49
N GLN A 196 1.25 -8.80 5.61
CA GLN A 196 1.79 -9.75 4.65
C GLN A 196 2.98 -10.58 5.16
N PRO A 197 2.78 -11.49 6.13
CA PRO A 197 3.86 -12.29 6.68
C PRO A 197 4.45 -13.25 5.64
N PHE A 198 3.61 -13.92 4.86
CA PHE A 198 4.01 -14.91 3.87
C PHE A 198 3.92 -14.39 2.44
N ALA A 199 4.72 -14.99 1.55
CA ALA A 199 4.54 -14.80 0.12
C ALA A 199 3.10 -15.09 -0.30
N SER A 200 2.52 -14.27 -1.19
CA SER A 200 1.14 -14.41 -1.64
C SER A 200 0.82 -15.79 -2.25
N SER A 201 1.84 -16.49 -2.77
CA SER A 201 1.73 -17.86 -3.26
C SER A 201 1.75 -18.95 -2.17
N LYS A 202 1.99 -18.57 -0.90
CA LYS A 202 2.11 -19.48 0.26
C LYS A 202 1.24 -19.02 1.44
N ASP A 203 0.38 -18.04 1.25
CA ASP A 203 -0.43 -17.45 2.32
C ASP A 203 -1.54 -18.38 2.84
N ASP A 204 -1.80 -19.51 2.19
CA ASP A 204 -2.67 -20.58 2.70
C ASP A 204 -2.19 -21.16 4.04
N TYR A 205 -0.94 -20.95 4.41
CA TYR A 205 -0.47 -21.28 5.77
C TYR A 205 -1.30 -20.58 6.85
N LEU A 206 -1.83 -19.37 6.58
CA LEU A 206 -2.67 -18.64 7.52
C LEU A 206 -3.97 -19.34 7.90
N MET A 207 -4.45 -20.27 7.08
CA MET A 207 -5.62 -21.10 7.41
C MET A 207 -5.34 -22.17 8.47
N ASN A 208 -4.06 -22.50 8.70
CA ASN A 208 -3.64 -23.62 9.52
C ASN A 208 -2.77 -23.22 10.72
N VAL A 209 -2.76 -21.93 11.08
CA VAL A 209 -2.02 -21.39 12.23
C VAL A 209 -2.94 -20.52 13.09
N GLU A 210 -2.60 -20.42 14.37
CA GLU A 210 -3.25 -19.46 15.26
C GLU A 210 -2.87 -18.02 14.86
N ARG A 211 -3.85 -17.12 14.86
CA ARG A 211 -3.69 -15.72 14.51
C ARG A 211 -4.17 -14.81 15.65
N PRO A 212 -3.43 -14.77 16.78
CA PRO A 212 -3.81 -13.94 17.93
C PRO A 212 -3.64 -12.43 17.66
N ILE A 213 -2.94 -12.08 16.59
CA ILE A 213 -2.75 -10.71 16.11
C ILE A 213 -3.41 -10.60 14.73
N PRO A 214 -4.23 -9.57 14.45
CA PRO A 214 -4.85 -9.35 13.15
C PRO A 214 -3.82 -9.35 12.00
N ILE A 215 -4.14 -10.05 10.91
CA ILE A 215 -3.28 -10.14 9.72
C ILE A 215 -3.86 -9.30 8.59
N CYS A 216 -3.02 -8.46 7.98
CA CYS A 216 -3.37 -7.60 6.88
C CYS A 216 -2.82 -8.14 5.55
N ALA A 217 -3.69 -8.23 4.53
CA ALA A 217 -3.27 -8.54 3.16
C ALA A 217 -2.75 -7.29 2.46
N ASP A 218 -1.56 -7.37 1.86
CA ASP A 218 -1.02 -6.38 0.94
C ASP A 218 -0.82 -7.01 -0.45
N GLU A 219 0.23 -7.79 -0.63
CA GLU A 219 0.53 -8.43 -1.90
C GLU A 219 -0.48 -9.51 -2.31
N SER A 220 -1.25 -10.03 -1.38
CA SER A 220 -2.30 -11.04 -1.64
C SER A 220 -3.64 -10.45 -2.09
N CYS A 221 -3.82 -9.13 -2.04
CA CYS A 221 -5.05 -8.47 -2.46
C CYS A 221 -4.75 -7.20 -3.25
N HIS A 222 -4.92 -7.27 -4.57
CA HIS A 222 -4.71 -6.14 -5.46
C HIS A 222 -6.01 -5.38 -5.70
N ASP A 223 -7.07 -6.07 -6.08
CA ASP A 223 -8.37 -5.50 -6.39
C ASP A 223 -9.52 -6.33 -5.82
N SER A 224 -10.75 -5.95 -6.14
CA SER A 224 -11.95 -6.60 -5.60
C SER A 224 -12.15 -8.05 -6.05
N SER A 225 -11.43 -8.52 -7.06
CA SER A 225 -11.49 -9.93 -7.51
C SER A 225 -10.69 -10.87 -6.61
N ASP A 226 -9.72 -10.34 -5.84
CA ASP A 226 -8.89 -11.14 -4.94
C ASP A 226 -9.53 -11.37 -3.56
N LEU A 227 -10.61 -10.64 -3.22
CA LEU A 227 -11.22 -10.72 -1.88
C LEU A 227 -11.63 -12.13 -1.46
N GLU A 228 -12.15 -12.95 -2.40
CA GLU A 228 -12.56 -14.31 -2.08
C GLU A 228 -11.38 -15.17 -1.61
N LYS A 229 -10.19 -14.93 -2.17
CA LYS A 229 -8.96 -15.63 -1.79
C LYS A 229 -8.43 -15.21 -0.41
N CYS A 230 -8.87 -14.04 0.10
CA CYS A 230 -8.45 -13.52 1.39
C CYS A 230 -9.31 -14.04 2.55
N ILE A 231 -10.50 -14.57 2.28
CA ILE A 231 -11.43 -15.06 3.30
C ILE A 231 -10.78 -16.22 4.10
N GLY A 232 -10.87 -16.13 5.43
CA GLY A 232 -10.30 -17.13 6.34
C GLY A 232 -8.79 -16.97 6.57
N LYS A 233 -8.09 -16.14 5.80
CA LYS A 233 -6.65 -15.89 5.91
C LYS A 233 -6.31 -14.55 6.54
N TYR A 234 -7.07 -13.52 6.20
CA TYR A 234 -6.79 -12.14 6.57
C TYR A 234 -7.96 -11.51 7.32
N ASP A 235 -7.65 -10.51 8.12
CA ASP A 235 -8.60 -9.74 8.92
C ASP A 235 -8.72 -8.30 8.38
N VAL A 236 -7.67 -7.81 7.71
CA VAL A 236 -7.54 -6.44 7.19
C VAL A 236 -7.10 -6.49 5.73
N ILE A 237 -7.59 -5.57 4.90
CA ILE A 237 -7.15 -5.38 3.51
C ILE A 237 -6.41 -4.05 3.41
N ASN A 238 -5.16 -4.06 2.93
CA ASN A 238 -4.42 -2.84 2.60
C ASN A 238 -4.73 -2.39 1.18
N ILE A 239 -5.53 -1.35 1.04
CA ILE A 239 -5.86 -0.74 -0.25
C ILE A 239 -4.75 0.22 -0.65
N LYS A 240 -4.14 -0.03 -1.82
CA LYS A 240 -3.18 0.88 -2.46
C LYS A 240 -3.67 1.20 -3.86
N LEU A 241 -3.70 2.48 -4.23
CA LEU A 241 -4.25 2.92 -5.53
C LEU A 241 -3.48 2.31 -6.70
N ASP A 242 -2.16 2.17 -6.58
CA ASP A 242 -1.34 1.52 -7.62
C ASP A 242 -1.65 0.04 -7.80
N LYS A 243 -2.09 -0.67 -6.75
CA LYS A 243 -2.55 -2.06 -6.88
C LYS A 243 -3.94 -2.14 -7.50
N THR A 244 -4.87 -1.34 -6.98
CA THR A 244 -6.26 -1.36 -7.45
C THR A 244 -6.42 -0.78 -8.87
N GLY A 245 -5.44 -0.05 -9.34
CA GLY A 245 -5.56 0.68 -10.61
C GLY A 245 -6.48 1.89 -10.50
N GLY A 246 -6.38 2.62 -9.39
CA GLY A 246 -7.01 3.91 -9.17
C GLY A 246 -8.10 3.93 -8.12
N LEU A 247 -8.68 5.12 -7.93
CA LEU A 247 -9.68 5.41 -6.92
C LEU A 247 -11.01 4.67 -7.17
N THR A 248 -11.41 4.53 -8.44
CA THR A 248 -12.67 3.86 -8.82
C THR A 248 -12.72 2.43 -8.27
N GLU A 249 -11.71 1.62 -8.54
CA GLU A 249 -11.66 0.24 -8.05
C GLU A 249 -11.35 0.18 -6.54
N ALA A 250 -10.55 1.12 -6.01
CA ALA A 250 -10.29 1.20 -4.57
C ALA A 250 -11.59 1.40 -3.75
N LEU A 251 -12.50 2.23 -4.22
CA LEU A 251 -13.82 2.42 -3.59
C LEU A 251 -14.68 1.15 -3.67
N LYS A 252 -14.68 0.50 -4.82
CA LYS A 252 -15.38 -0.78 -5.01
C LYS A 252 -14.81 -1.88 -4.11
N LEU A 253 -13.48 -2.01 -4.04
CA LEU A 253 -12.79 -2.93 -3.14
C LEU A 253 -13.17 -2.65 -1.69
N LYS A 254 -13.11 -1.39 -1.25
CA LYS A 254 -13.49 -0.98 0.11
C LYS A 254 -14.91 -1.42 0.47
N GLU A 255 -15.90 -1.14 -0.39
CA GLU A 255 -17.29 -1.50 -0.10
C GLU A 255 -17.48 -3.04 -0.06
N LYS A 256 -16.89 -3.77 -1.01
CA LYS A 256 -16.93 -5.24 -0.99
C LYS A 256 -16.23 -5.84 0.23
N ALA A 257 -15.06 -5.31 0.61
CA ALA A 257 -14.32 -5.78 1.78
C ALA A 257 -15.15 -5.62 3.07
N LYS A 258 -15.82 -4.48 3.25
CA LYS A 258 -16.72 -4.25 4.38
C LYS A 258 -17.88 -5.25 4.45
N THR A 259 -18.49 -5.60 3.31
CA THR A 259 -19.58 -6.61 3.30
C THR A 259 -19.11 -8.00 3.70
N LYS A 260 -17.79 -8.25 3.64
CA LYS A 260 -17.14 -9.50 4.04
C LYS A 260 -16.46 -9.42 5.40
N ASN A 261 -16.73 -8.35 6.18
CA ASN A 261 -16.20 -8.09 7.51
C ASN A 261 -14.68 -7.92 7.58
N PHE A 262 -14.04 -7.44 6.51
CA PHE A 262 -12.65 -7.01 6.57
C PHE A 262 -12.55 -5.58 7.09
N ASP A 263 -11.57 -5.34 7.95
CA ASP A 263 -11.10 -3.99 8.24
C ASP A 263 -10.27 -3.44 7.06
N ILE A 264 -10.12 -2.12 7.01
CA ILE A 264 -9.44 -1.45 5.89
C ILE A 264 -8.25 -0.64 6.41
N MET A 265 -7.11 -0.87 5.80
CA MET A 265 -5.95 0.01 5.83
C MET A 265 -5.79 0.66 4.46
N VAL A 266 -5.30 1.90 4.40
CA VAL A 266 -4.92 2.55 3.15
C VAL A 266 -3.41 2.78 3.18
N GLY A 267 -2.71 2.24 2.21
CA GLY A 267 -1.27 2.32 2.09
C GLY A 267 -0.80 3.01 0.81
N CYS A 268 0.52 3.09 0.66
CA CYS A 268 1.19 3.59 -0.54
C CYS A 268 2.35 2.65 -0.93
N MET A 269 3.03 2.96 -2.04
CA MET A 269 4.08 2.11 -2.60
C MET A 269 5.49 2.43 -2.07
N VAL A 270 5.69 3.59 -1.46
CA VAL A 270 6.98 4.03 -0.89
C VAL A 270 6.84 4.29 0.59
#